data_af8de7633fa50009930e8ae898796d31
#
_entry.id   af8de7633fa50009930e8ae898796d31
#
_cell.length_a   1.000
_cell.length_b   1.000
_cell.length_c   1.000
_cell.angle_alpha   90.00
_cell.angle_beta   90.00
_cell.angle_gamma   90.00
#
_symmetry.space_group_name_H-M   'P 1'
#
loop_
_entity.id
_entity.type
_entity.pdbx_description
1 polymer ?
#
loop_
_entity_poly.entity_id
_entity_poly.type
_entity_poly.pdbx_seq_one_letter_code
_entity_poly.pdbx_strand_id
1 'polypeptide(L)'
;MFTYLHNIASDSLQCAELALKAGVNIDAPTDFAYNAQFRRAVKNGEIDIKYIDDAVRNVLYVKSELNLFSHPYIEKDDIAEFNGDYAKKLAKKAADESIVLLKNKDDILPLSKQLKIALVGVNADVGQTGDYSYRNSAKKATSLLQAMNEKIGASNINYAKGCSIATAEEKDIAYAVEQVEKSDVAVVVLGDNSGFFGGIGWGDETGNNAVTCGEGFDVNTLDLPPVQKKLLDKVSETGKPVVLVLYTGRPYAITDSLEKCDAFIQAWYPGEQGGNSLCDILFGDVCPSGKLSVSFPRSTGHIPCFYNHKPSARGANYKWPGTYDNPGRDYVFDNPDSLFTFGDGLSYTKFEYTDLIVEKEEDKVKVSVSIKNTGKCDGSESVLLFLRQTVCPVTPVVKKLRRFKRINLDKGESKIVEFYLDESDFTFIDFDMKEKVCHTNYVVMVGNLKSQIEI
;
A
#
# COMPACT_ATOMS: atom_id res chain seq x y z
N MET A 1 20.96 7.21 -18.61
CA MET A 1 20.63 7.99 -17.40
C MET A 1 21.79 8.85 -16.90
N PHE A 2 22.95 8.29 -16.59
CA PHE A 2 24.07 9.06 -15.97
C PHE A 2 24.55 10.26 -16.77
N THR A 3 24.53 10.18 -18.11
CA THR A 3 24.98 11.28 -18.99
C THR A 3 23.91 12.29 -19.35
N TYR A 4 22.64 11.87 -19.47
CA TYR A 4 21.57 12.74 -20.00
C TYR A 4 20.59 13.27 -18.93
N LEU A 5 20.41 12.52 -17.84
CA LEU A 5 19.46 12.88 -16.80
C LEU A 5 20.17 13.34 -15.52
N HIS A 6 21.18 12.61 -15.08
CA HIS A 6 21.85 12.89 -13.82
C HIS A 6 23.16 13.70 -13.98
N ASN A 7 23.72 13.74 -15.20
CA ASN A 7 24.94 14.49 -15.55
C ASN A 7 26.15 14.20 -14.63
N ILE A 8 26.27 12.95 -14.15
CA ILE A 8 27.39 12.49 -13.29
C ILE A 8 28.52 11.87 -14.07
N ALA A 9 28.35 11.67 -15.37
CA ALA A 9 29.35 11.17 -16.30
C ALA A 9 29.29 12.00 -17.58
N SER A 10 30.47 12.37 -18.11
CA SER A 10 30.60 13.16 -19.34
C SER A 10 30.29 12.36 -20.61
N ASP A 11 30.58 11.07 -20.58
CA ASP A 11 30.45 10.17 -21.71
C ASP A 11 30.21 8.71 -21.27
N SER A 12 30.09 7.81 -22.25
CA SER A 12 29.83 6.39 -21.99
C SER A 12 30.99 5.66 -21.30
N LEU A 13 32.23 6.09 -21.54
CA LEU A 13 33.40 5.46 -20.91
C LEU A 13 33.48 5.81 -19.43
N GLN A 14 33.30 7.10 -19.06
CA GLN A 14 33.22 7.50 -17.66
C GLN A 14 32.03 6.86 -16.96
N CYS A 15 30.88 6.72 -17.66
CA CYS A 15 29.72 5.99 -17.16
C CYS A 15 30.07 4.55 -16.82
N ALA A 16 30.78 3.84 -17.73
CA ALA A 16 31.22 2.47 -17.50
C ALA A 16 32.16 2.33 -16.29
N GLU A 17 33.13 3.24 -16.18
CA GLU A 17 34.09 3.24 -15.07
C GLU A 17 33.39 3.45 -13.71
N LEU A 18 32.50 4.44 -13.62
CA LEU A 18 31.73 4.69 -12.40
C LEU A 18 30.81 3.53 -12.03
N ALA A 19 30.12 2.97 -13.02
CA ALA A 19 29.21 1.84 -12.82
C ALA A 19 29.96 0.59 -12.32
N LEU A 20 31.09 0.22 -12.94
CA LEU A 20 31.91 -0.91 -12.52
C LEU A 20 32.47 -0.74 -11.11
N LYS A 21 33.01 0.44 -10.79
CA LYS A 21 33.51 0.75 -9.44
C LYS A 21 32.42 0.68 -8.39
N ALA A 22 31.19 0.99 -8.76
CA ALA A 22 30.00 0.85 -7.89
C ALA A 22 29.44 -0.59 -7.85
N GLY A 23 30.01 -1.55 -8.59
CA GLY A 23 29.61 -2.96 -8.58
C GLY A 23 28.49 -3.33 -9.56
N VAL A 24 28.21 -2.52 -10.57
CA VAL A 24 27.26 -2.85 -11.64
C VAL A 24 27.90 -3.86 -12.59
N ASN A 25 27.36 -5.06 -12.63
CA ASN A 25 27.97 -6.18 -13.38
C ASN A 25 27.47 -6.29 -14.81
N ILE A 26 26.28 -5.80 -15.13
CA ILE A 26 25.62 -5.95 -16.45
C ILE A 26 25.05 -4.61 -16.88
N ASP A 27 25.25 -4.24 -18.15
CA ASP A 27 24.61 -3.10 -18.81
C ASP A 27 23.44 -3.61 -19.66
N ALA A 28 22.24 -3.23 -19.31
CA ALA A 28 21.02 -3.69 -19.97
C ALA A 28 19.97 -2.55 -19.99
N PRO A 29 19.09 -2.51 -20.99
CA PRO A 29 18.90 -3.43 -22.12
C PRO A 29 19.80 -3.15 -23.33
N THR A 30 20.66 -2.14 -23.23
CA THR A 30 21.60 -1.73 -24.29
C THR A 30 23.03 -1.88 -23.80
N ASP A 31 24.01 -1.79 -24.70
CA ASP A 31 25.43 -1.74 -24.40
C ASP A 31 25.98 -0.31 -24.39
N PHE A 32 25.23 0.64 -23.86
CA PHE A 32 25.61 2.05 -23.86
C PHE A 32 26.94 2.31 -23.14
N ALA A 33 27.13 1.72 -21.95
CA ALA A 33 28.34 1.88 -21.16
C ALA A 33 29.41 0.84 -21.53
N TYR A 34 29.07 -0.47 -21.61
CA TYR A 34 30.01 -1.56 -21.85
C TYR A 34 30.19 -1.83 -23.35
N ASN A 35 30.33 -0.76 -24.12
CA ASN A 35 30.42 -0.76 -25.57
C ASN A 35 31.86 -1.06 -26.15
N ALA A 36 32.03 -0.84 -27.45
CA ALA A 36 33.31 -1.07 -28.11
C ALA A 36 34.45 -0.13 -27.64
N GLN A 37 34.12 1.12 -27.24
CA GLN A 37 35.09 2.06 -26.67
C GLN A 37 35.58 1.58 -25.31
N PHE A 38 34.66 1.16 -24.45
CA PHE A 38 34.98 0.56 -23.17
C PHE A 38 35.90 -0.67 -23.31
N ARG A 39 35.60 -1.59 -24.24
CA ARG A 39 36.47 -2.76 -24.50
C ARG A 39 37.88 -2.38 -24.94
N ARG A 40 38.05 -1.28 -25.70
CA ARG A 40 39.39 -0.76 -26.07
C ARG A 40 40.10 -0.17 -24.84
N ALA A 41 39.43 0.58 -24.03
CA ALA A 41 40.00 1.17 -22.81
C ALA A 41 40.50 0.11 -21.82
N VAL A 42 39.76 -1.01 -21.65
CA VAL A 42 40.21 -2.15 -20.84
C VAL A 42 41.47 -2.79 -21.47
N LYS A 43 41.50 -3.01 -22.79
CA LYS A 43 42.68 -3.58 -23.49
C LYS A 43 43.90 -2.69 -23.39
N ASN A 44 43.71 -1.37 -23.35
CA ASN A 44 44.79 -0.39 -23.22
C ASN A 44 45.27 -0.19 -21.78
N GLY A 45 44.61 -0.81 -20.79
CA GLY A 45 44.92 -0.64 -19.38
C GLY A 45 44.39 0.68 -18.74
N GLU A 46 43.52 1.39 -19.46
CA GLU A 46 42.89 2.61 -18.95
C GLU A 46 41.86 2.28 -17.85
N ILE A 47 41.28 1.10 -17.89
CA ILE A 47 40.38 0.55 -16.87
C ILE A 47 41.01 -0.74 -16.34
N ASP A 48 41.10 -0.83 -14.99
CA ASP A 48 41.72 -2.02 -14.34
C ASP A 48 40.85 -3.25 -14.59
N ILE A 49 41.50 -4.28 -15.12
CA ILE A 49 40.90 -5.58 -15.43
C ILE A 49 40.23 -6.23 -14.20
N LYS A 50 40.70 -5.90 -13.00
CA LYS A 50 40.12 -6.38 -11.74
C LYS A 50 38.62 -6.16 -11.66
N TYR A 51 38.13 -4.98 -12.08
CA TYR A 51 36.70 -4.68 -12.05
C TYR A 51 35.88 -5.56 -12.99
N ILE A 52 36.48 -5.94 -14.12
CA ILE A 52 35.87 -6.88 -15.07
C ILE A 52 35.82 -8.28 -14.47
N ASP A 53 36.92 -8.73 -13.88
CA ASP A 53 37.01 -10.06 -13.26
C ASP A 53 36.00 -10.17 -12.08
N ASP A 54 35.85 -9.12 -11.31
CA ASP A 54 34.87 -9.09 -10.22
C ASP A 54 33.42 -9.12 -10.75
N ALA A 55 33.11 -8.36 -11.81
CA ALA A 55 31.80 -8.38 -12.45
C ALA A 55 31.47 -9.76 -13.05
N VAL A 56 32.44 -10.35 -13.78
CA VAL A 56 32.31 -11.69 -14.37
C VAL A 56 32.13 -12.75 -13.28
N ARG A 57 32.94 -12.69 -12.22
CA ARG A 57 32.81 -13.62 -11.08
C ARG A 57 31.43 -13.60 -10.47
N ASN A 58 30.87 -12.42 -10.27
CA ASN A 58 29.52 -12.28 -9.71
C ASN A 58 28.45 -12.91 -10.62
N VAL A 59 28.53 -12.68 -11.93
CA VAL A 59 27.61 -13.28 -12.91
C VAL A 59 27.76 -14.81 -12.95
N LEU A 60 28.99 -15.30 -12.97
CA LEU A 60 29.27 -16.74 -12.98
C LEU A 60 28.84 -17.41 -11.68
N TYR A 61 29.02 -16.73 -10.54
CA TYR A 61 28.55 -17.22 -9.24
C TYR A 61 27.05 -17.48 -9.27
N VAL A 62 26.25 -16.47 -9.69
CA VAL A 62 24.79 -16.63 -9.77
C VAL A 62 24.39 -17.75 -10.72
N LYS A 63 25.04 -17.86 -11.88
CA LYS A 63 24.81 -18.99 -12.82
C LYS A 63 25.15 -20.35 -12.21
N SER A 64 26.21 -20.43 -11.40
CA SER A 64 26.58 -21.65 -10.69
C SER A 64 25.55 -22.01 -9.61
N GLU A 65 25.11 -21.04 -8.79
CA GLU A 65 24.09 -21.27 -7.77
C GLU A 65 22.76 -21.75 -8.38
N LEU A 66 22.42 -21.21 -9.56
CA LEU A 66 21.25 -21.66 -10.33
C LEU A 66 21.49 -22.97 -11.09
N ASN A 67 22.65 -23.59 -10.92
CA ASN A 67 23.05 -24.86 -11.57
C ASN A 67 22.99 -24.83 -13.13
N LEU A 68 23.11 -23.65 -13.74
CA LEU A 68 22.96 -23.47 -15.19
C LEU A 68 24.10 -24.08 -16.02
N PHE A 69 25.23 -24.43 -15.42
CA PHE A 69 26.33 -25.10 -16.12
C PHE A 69 26.06 -26.60 -16.28
N SER A 70 25.37 -27.22 -15.34
CA SER A 70 25.05 -28.66 -15.40
C SER A 70 23.65 -28.90 -15.98
N HIS A 71 22.72 -27.98 -15.74
CA HIS A 71 21.32 -28.07 -16.19
C HIS A 71 20.91 -26.76 -16.88
N PRO A 72 21.44 -26.46 -18.10
CA PRO A 72 21.17 -25.19 -18.77
C PRO A 72 19.76 -25.08 -19.38
N TYR A 73 19.06 -26.20 -19.48
CA TYR A 73 17.71 -26.27 -20.06
C TYR A 73 16.70 -26.73 -19.04
N ILE A 74 15.48 -26.23 -19.19
CA ILE A 74 14.32 -26.67 -18.42
C ILE A 74 13.69 -27.83 -19.21
N GLU A 75 13.46 -28.97 -18.55
CA GLU A 75 12.71 -30.06 -19.13
C GLU A 75 11.22 -29.66 -19.27
N LYS A 76 10.56 -30.21 -20.30
CA LYS A 76 9.18 -29.84 -20.61
C LYS A 76 8.22 -30.10 -19.43
N ASP A 77 8.49 -31.16 -18.67
CA ASP A 77 7.67 -31.58 -17.54
C ASP A 77 7.91 -30.72 -16.27
N ASP A 78 9.01 -29.94 -16.25
CA ASP A 78 9.34 -28.99 -15.17
C ASP A 78 8.68 -27.62 -15.37
N ILE A 79 8.03 -27.40 -16.52
CA ILE A 79 7.33 -26.13 -16.78
C ILE A 79 6.06 -26.10 -15.95
N ALA A 80 6.08 -25.24 -14.92
CA ALA A 80 4.90 -25.02 -14.10
C ALA A 80 3.72 -24.50 -14.94
N GLU A 81 2.51 -24.91 -14.57
CA GLU A 81 1.28 -24.39 -15.18
C GLU A 81 1.21 -22.88 -14.96
N PHE A 82 1.20 -22.12 -16.06
CA PHE A 82 1.07 -20.66 -16.00
C PHE A 82 -0.40 -20.30 -15.69
N ASN A 83 -0.60 -19.47 -14.63
CA ASN A 83 -1.93 -19.00 -14.21
C ASN A 83 -2.91 -20.13 -13.85
N GLY A 84 -2.40 -21.22 -13.27
CA GLY A 84 -3.21 -22.33 -12.77
C GLY A 84 -4.01 -21.97 -11.52
N ASP A 85 -4.82 -22.91 -11.05
CA ASP A 85 -5.72 -22.70 -9.90
C ASP A 85 -5.00 -22.28 -8.62
N TYR A 86 -3.79 -22.77 -8.39
CA TYR A 86 -2.97 -22.35 -7.25
C TYR A 86 -2.63 -20.85 -7.30
N ALA A 87 -2.18 -20.38 -8.45
CA ALA A 87 -1.83 -18.95 -8.63
C ALA A 87 -3.05 -18.04 -8.45
N LYS A 88 -4.21 -18.42 -8.99
CA LYS A 88 -5.48 -17.69 -8.83
C LYS A 88 -5.94 -17.64 -7.38
N LYS A 89 -5.85 -18.74 -6.66
CA LYS A 89 -6.18 -18.81 -5.22
C LYS A 89 -5.22 -17.93 -4.40
N LEU A 90 -3.94 -17.95 -4.73
CA LEU A 90 -2.95 -17.10 -4.05
C LEU A 90 -3.21 -15.60 -4.33
N ALA A 91 -3.50 -15.24 -5.59
CA ALA A 91 -3.87 -13.87 -5.98
C ALA A 91 -5.14 -13.41 -5.25
N LYS A 92 -6.18 -14.28 -5.16
CA LYS A 92 -7.40 -13.98 -4.41
C LYS A 92 -7.10 -13.74 -2.93
N LYS A 93 -6.33 -14.62 -2.31
CA LYS A 93 -5.92 -14.46 -0.90
C LYS A 93 -5.15 -13.17 -0.68
N ALA A 94 -4.20 -12.83 -1.55
CA ALA A 94 -3.44 -11.58 -1.45
C ALA A 94 -4.35 -10.34 -1.56
N ALA A 95 -5.33 -10.37 -2.47
CA ALA A 95 -6.32 -9.30 -2.60
C ALA A 95 -7.23 -9.18 -1.36
N ASP A 96 -7.74 -10.30 -0.84
CA ASP A 96 -8.56 -10.33 0.39
C ASP A 96 -7.85 -9.72 1.60
N GLU A 97 -6.54 -9.96 1.70
CA GLU A 97 -5.71 -9.53 2.82
C GLU A 97 -5.13 -8.12 2.67
N SER A 98 -5.14 -7.54 1.44
CA SER A 98 -4.59 -6.21 1.16
C SER A 98 -5.62 -5.08 1.18
N ILE A 99 -6.89 -5.36 0.93
CA ILE A 99 -7.97 -4.36 0.97
C ILE A 99 -8.23 -3.93 2.41
N VAL A 100 -8.30 -2.60 2.63
CA VAL A 100 -8.38 -2.02 3.99
C VAL A 100 -9.70 -1.29 4.18
N LEU A 101 -10.49 -1.72 5.16
CA LEU A 101 -11.65 -0.99 5.63
C LEU A 101 -11.22 0.07 6.64
N LEU A 102 -11.56 1.35 6.42
CA LEU A 102 -11.11 2.48 7.25
C LEU A 102 -12.23 3.25 7.93
N LYS A 103 -13.44 3.14 7.42
CA LYS A 103 -14.65 3.70 8.03
C LYS A 103 -15.82 2.73 7.84
N ASN A 104 -16.61 2.52 8.87
CA ASN A 104 -17.84 1.72 8.82
C ASN A 104 -18.82 2.25 9.88
N LYS A 105 -19.49 3.34 9.55
CA LYS A 105 -20.47 4.02 10.43
C LYS A 105 -21.70 3.13 10.57
N ASP A 106 -22.16 2.97 11.79
CA ASP A 106 -23.38 2.24 12.15
C ASP A 106 -23.43 0.80 11.59
N ASP A 107 -22.26 0.18 11.38
CA ASP A 107 -22.10 -1.16 10.80
C ASP A 107 -22.85 -1.31 9.44
N ILE A 108 -22.81 -0.26 8.57
CA ILE A 108 -23.44 -0.33 7.24
C ILE A 108 -22.88 -1.46 6.39
N LEU A 109 -21.61 -1.78 6.53
CA LEU A 109 -20.98 -2.98 5.96
C LEU A 109 -20.95 -4.11 7.00
N PRO A 110 -21.19 -5.37 6.57
CA PRO A 110 -21.44 -5.82 5.20
C PRO A 110 -22.85 -5.49 4.71
N LEU A 111 -22.96 -5.24 3.39
CA LEU A 111 -24.24 -4.97 2.72
C LEU A 111 -25.12 -6.24 2.66
N SER A 112 -26.43 -6.07 2.78
CA SER A 112 -27.37 -7.15 2.49
C SER A 112 -27.42 -7.45 0.98
N LYS A 113 -27.42 -8.73 0.61
CA LYS A 113 -27.52 -9.20 -0.79
C LYS A 113 -28.89 -8.91 -1.42
N GLN A 114 -29.88 -8.46 -0.64
CA GLN A 114 -31.24 -8.12 -1.10
C GLN A 114 -31.39 -6.64 -1.47
N LEU A 115 -30.41 -5.80 -1.16
CA LEU A 115 -30.46 -4.37 -1.46
C LEU A 115 -30.35 -4.12 -2.97
N LYS A 116 -31.01 -3.05 -3.42
CA LYS A 116 -30.73 -2.40 -4.69
C LYS A 116 -29.53 -1.46 -4.53
N ILE A 117 -28.50 -1.69 -5.31
CA ILE A 117 -27.24 -0.97 -5.18
C ILE A 117 -27.00 -0.10 -6.40
N ALA A 118 -26.78 1.19 -6.18
CA ALA A 118 -26.19 2.04 -7.20
C ALA A 118 -24.67 1.82 -7.17
N LEU A 119 -24.12 1.26 -8.23
CA LEU A 119 -22.69 1.15 -8.42
C LEU A 119 -22.24 2.27 -9.36
N VAL A 120 -21.58 3.28 -8.83
CA VAL A 120 -21.19 4.47 -9.61
C VAL A 120 -19.71 4.75 -9.51
N GLY A 121 -19.17 5.40 -10.53
CA GLY A 121 -17.78 5.86 -10.52
C GLY A 121 -16.91 5.25 -11.62
N VAL A 122 -15.82 5.96 -11.89
CA VAL A 122 -14.91 5.70 -13.00
C VAL A 122 -14.25 4.33 -12.97
N ASN A 123 -14.01 3.79 -11.78
CA ASN A 123 -13.30 2.54 -11.58
C ASN A 123 -14.23 1.35 -11.25
N ALA A 124 -15.54 1.53 -11.30
CA ALA A 124 -16.51 0.48 -10.94
C ALA A 124 -16.49 -0.73 -11.90
N ASP A 125 -16.24 -0.48 -13.19
CA ASP A 125 -16.17 -1.54 -14.22
C ASP A 125 -14.78 -1.61 -14.86
N VAL A 126 -13.74 -1.56 -14.02
CA VAL A 126 -12.33 -1.66 -14.45
C VAL A 126 -11.58 -2.60 -13.54
N GLY A 127 -10.86 -3.57 -14.11
CA GLY A 127 -9.92 -4.38 -13.37
C GLY A 127 -8.66 -3.58 -12.98
N GLN A 128 -8.24 -3.67 -11.73
CA GLN A 128 -7.16 -2.86 -11.16
C GLN A 128 -5.91 -3.70 -10.91
N THR A 129 -5.03 -3.78 -11.89
CA THR A 129 -3.80 -4.58 -11.84
C THR A 129 -2.53 -3.78 -11.51
N GLY A 130 -2.59 -2.45 -11.58
CA GLY A 130 -1.46 -1.57 -11.32
C GLY A 130 -0.50 -1.43 -12.48
N ASP A 131 0.59 -0.69 -12.23
CA ASP A 131 1.67 -0.43 -13.17
C ASP A 131 2.55 -1.66 -13.39
N TYR A 132 3.31 -1.68 -14.49
CA TYR A 132 4.17 -2.81 -14.89
C TYR A 132 3.44 -4.16 -15.02
N SER A 133 2.11 -4.15 -15.07
CA SER A 133 1.33 -5.35 -15.34
C SER A 133 1.42 -5.76 -16.80
N TYR A 134 1.18 -7.05 -17.08
CA TYR A 134 1.14 -7.55 -18.44
C TYR A 134 0.10 -6.79 -19.27
N ARG A 135 0.43 -6.49 -20.52
CA ARG A 135 -0.46 -5.76 -21.45
C ARG A 135 -1.86 -6.38 -21.50
N ASN A 136 -2.89 -5.53 -21.39
CA ASN A 136 -4.29 -5.92 -21.30
C ASN A 136 -4.67 -6.73 -20.02
N SER A 137 -3.81 -6.76 -18.99
CA SER A 137 -4.12 -7.44 -17.73
C SER A 137 -5.39 -6.88 -17.05
N ALA A 138 -5.56 -5.55 -17.08
CA ALA A 138 -6.75 -4.90 -16.53
C ALA A 138 -8.05 -5.34 -17.23
N LYS A 139 -8.02 -5.64 -18.52
CA LYS A 139 -9.20 -6.17 -19.26
C LYS A 139 -9.52 -7.62 -18.92
N LYS A 140 -8.56 -8.37 -18.38
CA LYS A 140 -8.72 -9.76 -17.96
C LYS A 140 -9.03 -9.88 -16.48
N ALA A 141 -8.70 -8.87 -15.69
CA ALA A 141 -9.00 -8.82 -14.27
C ALA A 141 -10.50 -8.59 -14.05
N THR A 142 -11.06 -9.25 -13.06
CA THR A 142 -12.49 -9.10 -12.71
C THR A 142 -12.74 -7.70 -12.16
N SER A 143 -13.67 -6.96 -12.79
CA SER A 143 -14.14 -5.68 -12.26
C SER A 143 -15.12 -5.88 -11.09
N LEU A 144 -15.33 -4.83 -10.29
CA LEU A 144 -16.33 -4.90 -9.21
C LEU A 144 -17.75 -5.12 -9.79
N LEU A 145 -18.08 -4.46 -10.90
CA LEU A 145 -19.39 -4.64 -11.58
C LEU A 145 -19.62 -6.09 -11.99
N GLN A 146 -18.60 -6.73 -12.59
CA GLN A 146 -18.69 -8.15 -12.98
C GLN A 146 -18.92 -9.04 -11.75
N ALA A 147 -18.10 -8.89 -10.72
CA ALA A 147 -18.22 -9.68 -9.49
C ALA A 147 -19.56 -9.49 -8.80
N MET A 148 -20.10 -8.27 -8.75
CA MET A 148 -21.41 -8.00 -8.16
C MET A 148 -22.56 -8.57 -9.02
N ASN A 149 -22.48 -8.48 -10.35
CA ASN A 149 -23.46 -9.10 -11.24
C ASN A 149 -23.56 -10.62 -11.03
N GLU A 150 -22.41 -11.27 -10.86
CA GLU A 150 -22.36 -12.72 -10.57
C GLU A 150 -22.93 -13.05 -9.19
N LYS A 151 -22.67 -12.20 -8.18
CA LYS A 151 -23.03 -12.46 -6.79
C LYS A 151 -24.51 -12.18 -6.48
N ILE A 152 -25.05 -11.06 -6.92
CA ILE A 152 -26.41 -10.61 -6.53
C ILE A 152 -27.35 -10.44 -7.74
N GLY A 153 -26.86 -10.64 -8.95
CA GLY A 153 -27.61 -10.49 -10.21
C GLY A 153 -27.72 -9.04 -10.68
N ALA A 154 -27.64 -8.85 -12.00
CA ALA A 154 -27.66 -7.54 -12.64
C ALA A 154 -28.93 -6.72 -12.36
N SER A 155 -30.06 -7.36 -12.06
CA SER A 155 -31.32 -6.68 -11.72
C SER A 155 -31.26 -5.90 -10.40
N ASN A 156 -30.28 -6.20 -9.53
CA ASN A 156 -30.10 -5.55 -8.24
C ASN A 156 -29.06 -4.42 -8.30
N ILE A 157 -28.48 -4.16 -9.48
CA ILE A 157 -27.43 -3.17 -9.67
C ILE A 157 -27.88 -2.10 -10.66
N ASN A 158 -27.88 -0.86 -10.22
CA ASN A 158 -28.06 0.32 -11.06
C ASN A 158 -26.67 0.92 -11.33
N TYR A 159 -26.08 0.63 -12.50
CA TYR A 159 -24.73 1.06 -12.85
C TYR A 159 -24.70 2.39 -13.58
N ALA A 160 -23.78 3.27 -13.22
CA ALA A 160 -23.42 4.46 -13.99
C ALA A 160 -21.96 4.85 -13.78
N LYS A 161 -21.23 5.12 -14.85
CA LYS A 161 -19.84 5.58 -14.77
C LYS A 161 -19.73 6.97 -14.10
N GLY A 162 -20.64 7.88 -14.38
CA GLY A 162 -20.76 9.22 -13.80
C GLY A 162 -19.65 10.21 -14.21
N CYS A 163 -18.40 9.78 -14.29
CA CYS A 163 -17.26 10.58 -14.73
C CYS A 163 -16.16 9.70 -15.33
N SER A 164 -15.19 10.31 -16.01
CA SER A 164 -13.88 9.71 -16.25
C SER A 164 -12.89 10.06 -15.13
N ILE A 165 -11.61 9.74 -15.29
CA ILE A 165 -10.58 10.09 -14.28
C ILE A 165 -10.50 11.61 -14.07
N ALA A 166 -10.51 12.40 -15.15
CA ALA A 166 -10.24 13.83 -15.11
C ALA A 166 -11.38 14.71 -15.67
N THR A 167 -12.36 14.12 -16.32
CA THR A 167 -13.45 14.85 -16.98
C THR A 167 -14.82 14.22 -16.73
N ALA A 168 -15.87 15.01 -16.82
CA ALA A 168 -17.26 14.55 -16.81
C ALA A 168 -18.15 15.52 -17.60
N GLU A 169 -19.19 15.00 -18.20
CA GLU A 169 -20.31 15.81 -18.69
C GLU A 169 -21.38 15.88 -17.59
N GLU A 170 -22.06 17.02 -17.48
CA GLU A 170 -23.12 17.20 -16.45
C GLU A 170 -24.22 16.13 -16.55
N LYS A 171 -24.55 15.70 -17.78
CA LYS A 171 -25.54 14.65 -18.00
C LYS A 171 -25.13 13.30 -17.43
N ASP A 172 -23.80 12.98 -17.39
CA ASP A 172 -23.32 11.71 -16.88
C ASP A 172 -23.39 11.68 -15.35
N ILE A 173 -23.05 12.81 -14.70
CA ILE A 173 -23.22 12.98 -13.25
C ILE A 173 -24.71 12.93 -12.88
N ALA A 174 -25.57 13.63 -13.63
CA ALA A 174 -27.02 13.62 -13.39
C ALA A 174 -27.61 12.20 -13.54
N TYR A 175 -27.16 11.45 -14.56
CA TYR A 175 -27.58 10.06 -14.73
C TYR A 175 -27.13 9.17 -13.57
N ALA A 176 -25.89 9.37 -13.06
CA ALA A 176 -25.42 8.64 -11.90
C ALA A 176 -26.27 8.93 -10.65
N VAL A 177 -26.60 10.19 -10.40
CA VAL A 177 -27.50 10.60 -9.30
C VAL A 177 -28.87 9.93 -9.44
N GLU A 178 -29.45 9.91 -10.63
CA GLU A 178 -30.74 9.22 -10.90
C GLU A 178 -30.67 7.73 -10.55
N GLN A 179 -29.52 7.04 -10.83
CA GLN A 179 -29.35 5.65 -10.44
C GLN A 179 -29.28 5.48 -8.91
N VAL A 180 -28.61 6.43 -8.21
CA VAL A 180 -28.54 6.43 -6.74
C VAL A 180 -29.93 6.63 -6.12
N GLU A 181 -30.73 7.55 -6.60
CA GLU A 181 -32.09 7.80 -6.11
C GLU A 181 -32.99 6.56 -6.21
N LYS A 182 -32.79 5.72 -7.22
CA LYS A 182 -33.52 4.46 -7.46
C LYS A 182 -33.01 3.29 -6.63
N SER A 183 -31.99 3.50 -5.81
CA SER A 183 -31.28 2.45 -5.06
C SER A 183 -31.40 2.66 -3.54
N ASP A 184 -31.05 1.63 -2.78
CA ASP A 184 -31.06 1.66 -1.32
C ASP A 184 -29.73 2.22 -0.77
N VAL A 185 -28.63 1.99 -1.46
CA VAL A 185 -27.26 2.37 -1.10
C VAL A 185 -26.44 2.66 -2.36
N ALA A 186 -25.52 3.63 -2.24
CA ALA A 186 -24.53 3.92 -3.28
C ALA A 186 -23.16 3.34 -2.95
N VAL A 187 -22.57 2.56 -3.85
CA VAL A 187 -21.15 2.19 -3.84
C VAL A 187 -20.44 3.05 -4.88
N VAL A 188 -19.64 4.00 -4.40
CA VAL A 188 -18.95 4.99 -5.23
C VAL A 188 -17.50 4.60 -5.38
N VAL A 189 -17.07 4.27 -6.59
CA VAL A 189 -15.74 3.70 -6.88
C VAL A 189 -14.90 4.69 -7.68
N LEU A 190 -13.96 5.33 -7.00
CA LEU A 190 -13.14 6.43 -7.52
C LEU A 190 -11.65 6.10 -7.43
N GLY A 191 -10.80 7.04 -7.79
CA GLY A 191 -9.35 6.98 -7.60
C GLY A 191 -8.55 7.22 -8.87
N ASP A 192 -7.42 6.54 -8.94
CA ASP A 192 -6.44 6.65 -10.01
C ASP A 192 -6.70 5.70 -11.18
N ASN A 193 -6.03 5.98 -12.29
CA ASN A 193 -5.74 5.05 -13.35
C ASN A 193 -4.22 4.88 -13.44
N SER A 194 -3.73 3.65 -13.22
CA SER A 194 -2.31 3.35 -13.28
C SER A 194 -1.87 3.03 -14.70
N GLY A 195 -0.73 3.56 -15.12
CA GLY A 195 -0.18 3.33 -16.44
C GLY A 195 1.33 3.54 -16.48
N PHE A 196 1.94 3.09 -17.58
CA PHE A 196 3.36 3.14 -17.83
C PHE A 196 3.67 4.11 -18.97
N PHE A 197 4.66 4.99 -18.80
CA PHE A 197 5.13 5.95 -19.80
C PHE A 197 4.07 6.82 -20.48
N GLY A 198 3.04 7.26 -19.79
CA GLY A 198 2.15 8.34 -20.25
C GLY A 198 1.48 8.13 -21.61
N GLY A 199 1.18 6.90 -21.96
CA GLY A 199 0.46 6.60 -23.19
C GLY A 199 1.28 6.63 -24.47
N ILE A 200 2.59 6.80 -24.42
CA ILE A 200 3.43 6.66 -25.61
C ILE A 200 3.59 5.18 -25.92
N GLY A 201 2.68 4.64 -26.71
CA GLY A 201 2.69 3.24 -27.16
C GLY A 201 2.11 2.20 -26.20
N TRP A 202 1.75 2.60 -24.99
CA TRP A 202 1.24 1.72 -23.92
C TRP A 202 -0.13 2.19 -23.41
N GLY A 203 -0.87 2.89 -24.20
CA GLY A 203 -2.11 3.59 -23.98
C GLY A 203 -2.99 3.16 -22.81
N ASP A 204 -3.91 4.01 -22.43
CA ASP A 204 -4.96 3.74 -21.44
C ASP A 204 -5.75 2.47 -21.81
N GLU A 205 -5.35 1.34 -21.28
CA GLU A 205 -6.01 0.05 -21.51
C GLU A 205 -7.39 -0.03 -20.85
N THR A 206 -7.68 0.89 -19.94
CA THR A 206 -8.96 0.95 -19.22
C THR A 206 -10.03 1.76 -19.95
N GLY A 207 -9.64 2.56 -20.96
CA GLY A 207 -10.54 3.47 -21.66
C GLY A 207 -10.89 4.73 -20.87
N ASN A 208 -10.15 5.05 -19.81
CA ASN A 208 -10.38 6.22 -18.97
C ASN A 208 -9.66 7.49 -19.43
N ASN A 209 -8.86 7.40 -20.49
CA ASN A 209 -8.18 8.50 -21.20
C ASN A 209 -7.21 9.36 -20.38
N ALA A 210 -6.89 9.01 -19.14
CA ALA A 210 -5.90 9.70 -18.31
C ALA A 210 -5.19 8.72 -17.41
N VAL A 211 -3.86 8.74 -17.43
CA VAL A 211 -3.00 8.04 -16.46
C VAL A 211 -2.62 9.06 -15.40
N THR A 212 -2.82 8.71 -14.12
CA THR A 212 -2.58 9.60 -12.97
C THR A 212 -1.69 9.00 -11.91
N CYS A 213 -1.30 7.74 -12.08
CA CYS A 213 -0.42 7.01 -11.17
C CYS A 213 0.50 6.08 -11.97
N GLY A 214 1.70 5.84 -11.47
CA GLY A 214 2.71 5.02 -12.10
C GLY A 214 4.04 5.74 -12.25
N GLU A 215 4.99 5.13 -12.94
CA GLU A 215 6.30 5.73 -13.16
C GLU A 215 6.20 7.03 -13.98
N GLY A 216 6.74 8.12 -13.42
CA GLY A 216 6.73 9.43 -14.05
C GLY A 216 5.44 10.23 -13.90
N PHE A 217 4.50 9.76 -13.04
CA PHE A 217 3.22 10.43 -12.77
C PHE A 217 3.15 10.94 -11.33
N ASP A 218 3.86 12.03 -11.06
CA ASP A 218 3.75 12.75 -9.80
C ASP A 218 2.54 13.69 -9.82
N VAL A 219 2.01 13.99 -8.63
CA VAL A 219 0.88 14.90 -8.46
C VAL A 219 1.29 16.12 -7.63
N ASN A 220 0.71 17.27 -7.95
CA ASN A 220 0.93 18.51 -7.20
C ASN A 220 -0.04 18.68 -6.01
N THR A 221 -1.09 17.87 -5.96
CA THR A 221 -2.04 17.81 -4.84
C THR A 221 -2.41 16.34 -4.57
N LEU A 222 -2.71 16.05 -3.31
CA LEU A 222 -3.22 14.75 -2.87
C LEU A 222 -4.75 14.72 -2.78
N ASP A 223 -5.43 15.72 -3.31
CA ASP A 223 -6.89 15.72 -3.39
C ASP A 223 -7.37 14.81 -4.52
N LEU A 224 -8.57 14.24 -4.38
CA LEU A 224 -9.23 13.57 -5.49
C LEU A 224 -9.41 14.54 -6.66
N PRO A 225 -9.33 14.08 -7.92
CA PRO A 225 -9.62 14.90 -9.08
C PRO A 225 -10.97 15.62 -8.93
N PRO A 226 -11.06 16.92 -9.31
CA PRO A 226 -12.25 17.74 -9.03
C PRO A 226 -13.56 17.14 -9.53
N VAL A 227 -13.55 16.45 -10.68
CA VAL A 227 -14.75 15.81 -11.23
C VAL A 227 -15.21 14.61 -10.42
N GLN A 228 -14.28 13.86 -9.84
CA GLN A 228 -14.59 12.72 -8.96
C GLN A 228 -15.14 13.23 -7.62
N LYS A 229 -14.56 14.30 -7.08
CA LYS A 229 -15.09 14.97 -5.89
C LYS A 229 -16.50 15.49 -6.14
N LYS A 230 -16.74 16.14 -7.30
CA LYS A 230 -18.07 16.61 -7.71
C LYS A 230 -19.08 15.47 -7.80
N LEU A 231 -18.71 14.32 -8.37
CA LEU A 231 -19.60 13.16 -8.41
C LEU A 231 -19.97 12.68 -7.01
N LEU A 232 -18.98 12.54 -6.10
CA LEU A 232 -19.22 12.14 -4.72
C LEU A 232 -20.11 13.13 -3.99
N ASP A 233 -19.92 14.46 -4.19
CA ASP A 233 -20.74 15.51 -3.63
C ASP A 233 -22.20 15.34 -4.05
N LYS A 234 -22.45 15.20 -5.35
CA LYS A 234 -23.80 15.04 -5.89
C LYS A 234 -24.47 13.73 -5.46
N VAL A 235 -23.72 12.64 -5.33
CA VAL A 235 -24.24 11.40 -4.78
C VAL A 235 -24.62 11.57 -3.31
N SER A 236 -23.77 12.21 -2.50
CA SER A 236 -24.06 12.42 -1.07
C SER A 236 -25.28 13.32 -0.81
N GLU A 237 -25.53 14.31 -1.70
CA GLU A 237 -26.71 15.20 -1.64
C GLU A 237 -28.05 14.43 -1.77
N THR A 238 -28.05 13.20 -2.28
CA THR A 238 -29.25 12.35 -2.36
C THR A 238 -29.76 11.86 -1.00
N GLY A 239 -28.92 11.93 0.05
CA GLY A 239 -29.21 11.43 1.38
C GLY A 239 -29.22 9.89 1.48
N LYS A 240 -28.86 9.17 0.43
CA LYS A 240 -28.69 7.71 0.48
C LYS A 240 -27.39 7.37 1.18
N PRO A 241 -27.29 6.23 1.88
CA PRO A 241 -26.03 5.75 2.43
C PRO A 241 -24.96 5.58 1.35
N VAL A 242 -23.72 5.99 1.63
CA VAL A 242 -22.61 5.98 0.67
C VAL A 242 -21.47 5.12 1.19
N VAL A 243 -21.07 4.15 0.40
CA VAL A 243 -19.82 3.38 0.56
C VAL A 243 -18.82 3.90 -0.47
N LEU A 244 -17.78 4.60 0.00
CA LEU A 244 -16.69 5.07 -0.86
C LEU A 244 -15.62 3.98 -0.97
N VAL A 245 -15.23 3.68 -2.20
CA VAL A 245 -14.11 2.79 -2.51
C VAL A 245 -13.09 3.56 -3.33
N LEU A 246 -11.84 3.52 -2.93
CA LEU A 246 -10.74 4.12 -3.69
C LEU A 246 -9.77 3.04 -4.22
N TYR A 247 -9.58 3.06 -5.54
CA TYR A 247 -8.46 2.40 -6.21
C TYR A 247 -7.35 3.43 -6.46
N THR A 248 -6.30 3.39 -5.66
CA THR A 248 -5.19 4.36 -5.75
C THR A 248 -3.84 3.74 -5.45
N GLY A 249 -2.80 4.22 -6.10
CA GLY A 249 -1.42 3.82 -5.81
C GLY A 249 -0.74 4.67 -4.73
N ARG A 250 -1.43 5.69 -4.22
CA ARG A 250 -0.95 6.61 -3.18
C ARG A 250 -2.06 6.94 -2.18
N PRO A 251 -1.74 7.35 -0.94
CA PRO A 251 -2.73 7.89 -0.02
C PRO A 251 -3.21 9.27 -0.48
N TYR A 252 -4.51 9.46 -0.60
CA TYR A 252 -5.14 10.74 -0.88
C TYR A 252 -5.54 11.48 0.41
N ALA A 253 -5.53 12.81 0.35
CA ALA A 253 -6.04 13.69 1.40
C ALA A 253 -7.57 13.81 1.25
N ILE A 254 -8.29 12.90 1.88
CA ILE A 254 -9.74 12.70 1.67
C ILE A 254 -10.59 13.16 2.87
N THR A 255 -10.09 14.08 3.68
CA THR A 255 -10.78 14.56 4.89
C THR A 255 -12.23 14.96 4.57
N ASP A 256 -12.45 15.83 3.58
CA ASP A 256 -13.78 16.27 3.17
C ASP A 256 -14.64 15.13 2.59
N SER A 257 -14.01 14.18 1.85
CA SER A 257 -14.73 13.07 1.25
C SER A 257 -15.23 12.06 2.28
N LEU A 258 -14.52 11.91 3.41
CA LEU A 258 -14.93 11.04 4.49
C LEU A 258 -16.23 11.54 5.19
N GLU A 259 -16.48 12.82 5.21
CA GLU A 259 -17.71 13.36 5.77
C GLU A 259 -18.94 13.02 4.92
N LYS A 260 -18.73 12.71 3.63
CA LYS A 260 -19.76 12.42 2.62
C LYS A 260 -20.05 10.94 2.43
N CYS A 261 -19.37 10.05 3.17
CA CYS A 261 -19.61 8.62 3.09
C CYS A 261 -19.82 7.99 4.47
N ASP A 262 -20.55 6.89 4.52
CA ASP A 262 -20.81 6.12 5.75
C ASP A 262 -19.78 5.00 5.92
N ALA A 263 -19.22 4.48 4.83
CA ALA A 263 -18.10 3.55 4.86
C ALA A 263 -17.01 3.97 3.86
N PHE A 264 -15.76 3.64 4.20
CA PHE A 264 -14.62 3.89 3.32
C PHE A 264 -13.70 2.68 3.25
N ILE A 265 -13.41 2.25 2.02
CA ILE A 265 -12.49 1.15 1.70
C ILE A 265 -11.36 1.69 0.82
N GLN A 266 -10.12 1.48 1.26
CA GLN A 266 -8.93 1.65 0.44
C GLN A 266 -8.57 0.31 -0.19
N ALA A 267 -8.74 0.21 -1.50
CA ALA A 267 -8.56 -1.05 -2.22
C ALA A 267 -7.17 -1.20 -2.86
N TRP A 268 -6.39 -0.11 -2.98
CA TRP A 268 -5.10 -0.08 -3.68
C TRP A 268 -5.22 -0.54 -5.13
N TYR A 269 -4.29 -1.37 -5.62
CA TYR A 269 -4.37 -2.11 -6.88
C TYR A 269 -4.33 -3.62 -6.56
N PRO A 270 -5.47 -4.25 -6.28
CA PRO A 270 -5.53 -5.59 -5.71
C PRO A 270 -5.33 -6.72 -6.74
N GLY A 271 -5.06 -6.38 -8.01
CA GLY A 271 -4.72 -7.34 -9.05
C GLY A 271 -5.91 -8.05 -9.69
N GLU A 272 -5.63 -9.19 -10.33
CA GLU A 272 -6.58 -9.94 -11.16
C GLU A 272 -7.88 -10.29 -10.43
N GLN A 273 -7.80 -10.65 -9.15
CA GLN A 273 -8.94 -11.07 -8.32
C GLN A 273 -9.56 -9.93 -7.51
N GLY A 274 -9.14 -8.68 -7.77
CA GLY A 274 -9.52 -7.54 -6.95
C GLY A 274 -11.02 -7.27 -6.90
N GLY A 275 -11.72 -7.36 -8.02
CA GLY A 275 -13.17 -7.20 -8.06
C GLY A 275 -13.91 -8.25 -7.24
N ASN A 276 -13.46 -9.53 -7.31
CA ASN A 276 -14.02 -10.62 -6.51
C ASN A 276 -13.79 -10.38 -5.01
N SER A 277 -12.57 -10.01 -4.62
CA SER A 277 -12.21 -9.77 -3.22
C SER A 277 -12.97 -8.59 -2.63
N LEU A 278 -13.05 -7.49 -3.36
CA LEU A 278 -13.81 -6.32 -2.91
C LEU A 278 -15.31 -6.64 -2.79
N CYS A 279 -15.87 -7.39 -3.75
CA CYS A 279 -17.26 -7.85 -3.69
C CYS A 279 -17.51 -8.74 -2.48
N ASP A 280 -16.61 -9.70 -2.18
CA ASP A 280 -16.72 -10.57 -1.02
C ASP A 280 -16.65 -9.79 0.31
N ILE A 281 -15.79 -8.78 0.38
CA ILE A 281 -15.72 -7.88 1.53
C ILE A 281 -17.02 -7.08 1.66
N LEU A 282 -17.50 -6.44 0.59
CA LEU A 282 -18.74 -5.64 0.63
C LEU A 282 -19.95 -6.42 1.15
N PHE A 283 -20.04 -7.72 0.84
CA PHE A 283 -21.15 -8.57 1.25
C PHE A 283 -20.85 -9.49 2.45
N GLY A 284 -19.66 -9.38 3.05
CA GLY A 284 -19.29 -10.10 4.27
C GLY A 284 -18.93 -11.57 4.08
N ASP A 285 -18.72 -12.02 2.84
CA ASP A 285 -18.19 -13.37 2.58
C ASP A 285 -16.69 -13.46 2.93
N VAL A 286 -16.01 -12.30 2.99
CA VAL A 286 -14.66 -12.11 3.52
C VAL A 286 -14.70 -11.04 4.60
N CYS A 287 -14.21 -11.36 5.79
CA CYS A 287 -14.01 -10.39 6.87
C CYS A 287 -12.76 -9.54 6.59
N PRO A 288 -12.86 -8.20 6.45
CA PRO A 288 -11.72 -7.36 6.14
C PRO A 288 -10.66 -7.44 7.25
N SER A 289 -9.40 -7.51 6.85
CA SER A 289 -8.27 -7.69 7.75
C SER A 289 -7.02 -6.93 7.31
N GLY A 290 -7.07 -6.24 6.18
CA GLY A 290 -5.98 -5.39 5.69
C GLY A 290 -5.66 -4.27 6.67
N LYS A 291 -4.36 -3.90 6.73
CA LYS A 291 -3.87 -2.78 7.52
C LYS A 291 -3.08 -1.83 6.64
N LEU A 292 -3.17 -0.54 6.90
CA LEU A 292 -2.42 0.46 6.15
C LEU A 292 -0.91 0.26 6.31
N SER A 293 -0.20 0.20 5.21
CA SER A 293 1.28 0.18 5.14
C SER A 293 1.89 1.58 5.05
N VAL A 294 1.07 2.62 4.99
CA VAL A 294 1.46 4.04 4.97
C VAL A 294 0.38 4.87 5.66
N SER A 295 0.75 6.03 6.24
CA SER A 295 -0.20 6.97 6.82
C SER A 295 -0.88 7.80 5.74
N PHE A 296 -2.13 8.19 5.97
CA PHE A 296 -2.89 9.11 5.13
C PHE A 296 -2.79 10.54 5.67
N PRO A 297 -2.32 11.52 4.87
CA PRO A 297 -2.30 12.92 5.28
C PRO A 297 -3.71 13.52 5.25
N ARG A 298 -3.92 14.60 6.01
CA ARG A 298 -5.17 15.37 6.00
C ARG A 298 -5.25 16.32 4.81
N SER A 299 -4.09 16.82 4.38
CA SER A 299 -3.95 17.74 3.26
C SER A 299 -2.60 17.51 2.57
N THR A 300 -2.42 18.05 1.38
CA THR A 300 -1.12 18.04 0.69
C THR A 300 -0.02 18.70 1.53
N GLY A 301 -0.35 19.75 2.29
CA GLY A 301 0.61 20.43 3.17
C GLY A 301 1.03 19.59 4.40
N HIS A 302 0.37 18.46 4.66
CA HIS A 302 0.67 17.59 5.80
C HIS A 302 1.79 16.57 5.50
N ILE A 303 2.37 16.56 4.31
CA ILE A 303 3.49 15.67 3.98
C ILE A 303 4.83 16.33 4.35
N PRO A 304 5.82 15.51 4.82
CA PRO A 304 5.81 14.07 5.00
C PRO A 304 5.03 13.61 6.25
N CYS A 305 4.17 12.59 6.09
CA CYS A 305 3.30 12.07 7.14
C CYS A 305 3.75 10.67 7.59
N PHE A 306 4.78 10.60 8.44
CA PHE A 306 5.37 9.35 8.89
C PHE A 306 4.84 8.92 10.25
N TYR A 307 4.44 7.65 10.39
CA TYR A 307 4.05 7.09 11.70
C TYR A 307 5.21 7.04 12.70
N ASN A 308 6.44 6.96 12.20
CA ASN A 308 7.69 6.88 12.97
C ASN A 308 8.45 8.20 12.97
N HIS A 309 7.74 9.32 12.95
CA HIS A 309 8.36 10.64 13.00
C HIS A 309 9.15 10.86 14.30
N LYS A 310 10.07 11.80 14.29
CA LYS A 310 10.75 12.25 15.50
C LYS A 310 9.81 13.13 16.32
N PRO A 311 9.91 13.11 17.68
CA PRO A 311 9.16 14.06 18.49
C PRO A 311 9.58 15.49 18.15
N SER A 312 8.60 16.41 18.08
CA SER A 312 8.89 17.81 17.92
C SER A 312 9.55 18.36 19.20
N ALA A 313 10.26 19.50 19.06
CA ALA A 313 10.86 20.19 20.20
C ALA A 313 9.83 20.61 21.29
N ARG A 314 8.54 20.56 20.96
CA ARG A 314 7.44 20.92 21.84
C ARG A 314 6.80 19.72 22.54
N GLY A 315 7.28 18.51 22.26
CA GLY A 315 6.88 17.25 22.91
C GLY A 315 5.51 16.72 22.47
N ALA A 316 5.16 15.55 23.00
CA ALA A 316 3.92 14.84 22.65
C ALA A 316 2.63 15.55 23.10
N ASN A 317 2.73 16.54 23.98
CA ASN A 317 1.58 17.27 24.54
C ASN A 317 1.18 18.49 23.68
N TYR A 318 1.82 18.71 22.56
CA TYR A 318 1.71 19.92 21.76
C TYR A 318 0.80 19.79 20.55
N LYS A 319 -0.15 18.89 20.62
CA LYS A 319 -1.16 18.71 19.57
C LYS A 319 -2.39 19.55 19.92
N TRP A 320 -2.44 20.76 19.38
CA TRP A 320 -3.63 21.61 19.47
C TRP A 320 -4.29 21.68 18.10
N PRO A 321 -5.28 20.79 17.86
CA PRO A 321 -6.07 20.86 16.63
C PRO A 321 -6.66 22.26 16.47
N GLY A 322 -6.55 22.79 15.25
CA GLY A 322 -7.08 24.10 14.92
C GLY A 322 -8.38 24.02 14.12
N THR A 323 -9.15 25.08 14.24
CA THR A 323 -10.30 25.39 13.38
C THR A 323 -10.18 26.83 12.94
N TYR A 324 -11.02 27.28 12.01
CA TYR A 324 -11.04 28.69 11.61
C TYR A 324 -11.40 29.63 12.75
N ASP A 325 -12.21 29.18 13.71
CA ASP A 325 -12.59 29.95 14.90
C ASP A 325 -11.53 29.90 16.01
N ASN A 326 -10.74 28.81 16.05
CA ASN A 326 -9.63 28.61 16.98
C ASN A 326 -8.45 28.01 16.25
N PRO A 327 -7.50 28.85 15.76
CA PRO A 327 -6.47 28.44 14.81
C PRO A 327 -5.57 27.27 15.24
N GLY A 328 -5.43 26.99 16.52
CA GLY A 328 -4.58 25.91 17.02
C GLY A 328 -3.09 26.20 16.83
N ARG A 329 -2.29 25.12 16.88
CA ARG A 329 -0.83 25.12 16.66
C ARG A 329 -0.39 23.88 15.90
N ASP A 330 0.85 23.83 15.46
CA ASP A 330 1.49 22.84 14.61
C ASP A 330 0.99 22.93 13.16
N TYR A 331 -0.25 22.54 12.88
CA TYR A 331 -0.95 22.84 11.64
C TYR A 331 -2.10 23.80 11.96
N VAL A 332 -1.93 25.07 11.62
CA VAL A 332 -2.95 26.11 11.83
C VAL A 332 -4.21 25.73 11.04
N PHE A 333 -5.36 25.77 11.70
CA PHE A 333 -6.68 25.39 11.18
C PHE A 333 -6.90 23.89 10.93
N ASP A 334 -5.96 23.02 11.33
CA ASP A 334 -6.06 21.58 11.09
C ASP A 334 -5.56 20.77 12.31
N ASN A 335 -5.67 19.47 12.23
CA ASN A 335 -5.15 18.53 13.21
C ASN A 335 -3.75 18.05 12.77
N PRO A 336 -2.75 18.07 13.66
CA PRO A 336 -1.40 17.59 13.35
C PRO A 336 -1.30 16.05 13.23
N ASP A 337 -2.32 15.31 13.67
CA ASP A 337 -2.35 13.85 13.49
C ASP A 337 -2.70 13.47 12.06
N SER A 338 -2.14 12.38 11.54
CA SER A 338 -2.54 11.80 10.27
C SER A 338 -4.06 11.52 10.24
N LEU A 339 -4.67 11.54 9.06
CA LEU A 339 -6.06 11.19 8.88
C LEU A 339 -6.31 9.73 9.25
N PHE A 340 -5.45 8.85 8.74
CA PHE A 340 -5.27 7.47 9.17
C PHE A 340 -3.78 7.18 9.33
N THR A 341 -3.41 6.37 10.31
CA THR A 341 -2.01 6.06 10.56
C THR A 341 -1.64 4.68 10.03
N PHE A 342 -0.35 4.47 9.79
CA PHE A 342 0.22 3.15 9.54
C PHE A 342 -0.29 2.12 10.56
N GLY A 343 -0.81 1.01 10.07
CA GLY A 343 -1.39 -0.06 10.88
C GLY A 343 -2.89 0.05 11.12
N ASP A 344 -3.53 1.16 10.73
CA ASP A 344 -4.98 1.28 10.81
C ASP A 344 -5.69 0.33 9.82
N GLY A 345 -6.84 -0.16 10.24
CA GLY A 345 -7.71 -1.03 9.45
C GLY A 345 -8.76 -1.65 10.36
N LEU A 346 -10.00 -1.55 9.96
CA LEU A 346 -11.17 -2.09 10.67
C LEU A 346 -11.46 -3.52 10.22
N SER A 347 -12.25 -4.21 11.01
CA SER A 347 -12.75 -5.56 10.74
C SER A 347 -14.25 -5.61 11.03
N TYR A 348 -14.96 -6.62 10.51
CA TYR A 348 -16.35 -6.90 10.90
C TYR A 348 -16.47 -7.59 12.26
N THR A 349 -15.32 -8.01 12.82
CA THR A 349 -15.22 -8.52 14.18
C THR A 349 -14.39 -7.58 15.05
N LYS A 350 -14.21 -7.91 16.33
CA LYS A 350 -13.46 -7.11 17.29
C LYS A 350 -12.39 -7.95 17.97
N PHE A 351 -11.20 -7.41 18.10
CA PHE A 351 -10.09 -8.06 18.79
C PHE A 351 -9.74 -7.29 20.07
N GLU A 352 -9.70 -8.00 21.17
CA GLU A 352 -9.27 -7.50 22.47
C GLU A 352 -7.84 -7.98 22.77
N TYR A 353 -6.98 -7.06 23.18
CA TYR A 353 -5.58 -7.32 23.54
C TYR A 353 -5.44 -7.23 25.04
N THR A 354 -4.91 -8.29 25.67
CA THR A 354 -4.67 -8.36 27.12
C THR A 354 -3.30 -8.99 27.40
N ASP A 355 -2.87 -8.91 28.66
CA ASP A 355 -1.72 -9.65 29.20
C ASP A 355 -0.42 -9.46 28.40
N LEU A 356 -0.03 -8.21 28.13
CA LEU A 356 1.26 -7.92 27.53
C LEU A 356 2.39 -8.19 28.54
N ILE A 357 3.14 -9.25 28.31
CA ILE A 357 4.28 -9.66 29.14
C ILE A 357 5.56 -9.47 28.32
N VAL A 358 6.60 -8.89 28.96
CA VAL A 358 7.91 -8.64 28.34
C VAL A 358 8.97 -9.17 29.28
N GLU A 359 9.73 -10.15 28.85
CA GLU A 359 10.69 -10.87 29.66
C GLU A 359 12.06 -10.94 28.96
N LYS A 360 13.14 -10.76 29.70
CA LYS A 360 14.49 -11.04 29.22
C LYS A 360 14.76 -12.55 29.31
N GLU A 361 15.15 -13.13 28.20
CA GLU A 361 15.82 -14.42 28.13
C GLU A 361 17.33 -14.19 27.88
N GLU A 362 18.19 -15.21 27.94
CA GLU A 362 19.65 -15.05 27.88
C GLU A 362 20.17 -14.06 26.86
N ASP A 363 19.80 -14.22 25.60
CA ASP A 363 20.22 -13.39 24.45
C ASP A 363 19.09 -12.71 23.71
N LYS A 364 17.84 -12.79 24.20
CA LYS A 364 16.62 -12.29 23.55
C LYS A 364 15.67 -11.63 24.54
N VAL A 365 14.74 -10.87 23.99
CA VAL A 365 13.58 -10.40 24.74
C VAL A 365 12.35 -11.09 24.17
N LYS A 366 11.66 -11.86 24.99
CA LYS A 366 10.37 -12.47 24.68
C LYS A 366 9.26 -11.47 24.99
N VAL A 367 8.36 -11.28 24.03
CA VAL A 367 7.16 -10.47 24.19
C VAL A 367 5.96 -11.35 23.87
N SER A 368 5.06 -11.52 24.83
CA SER A 368 3.81 -12.26 24.64
C SER A 368 2.62 -11.38 24.92
N VAL A 369 1.53 -11.60 24.15
CA VAL A 369 0.25 -10.89 24.29
C VAL A 369 -0.90 -11.85 24.00
N SER A 370 -1.95 -11.79 24.81
CA SER A 370 -3.20 -12.52 24.57
C SER A 370 -4.12 -11.73 23.67
N ILE A 371 -4.67 -12.35 22.64
CA ILE A 371 -5.61 -11.73 21.72
C ILE A 371 -6.86 -12.58 21.61
N LYS A 372 -8.02 -11.97 21.85
CA LYS A 372 -9.32 -12.61 21.81
C LYS A 372 -10.20 -11.97 20.75
N ASN A 373 -10.86 -12.80 19.95
CA ASN A 373 -11.94 -12.35 19.07
C ASN A 373 -13.23 -12.21 19.90
N THR A 374 -13.60 -10.98 20.23
CA THR A 374 -14.81 -10.65 21.01
C THR A 374 -15.99 -10.26 20.15
N GLY A 375 -15.85 -10.31 18.82
CA GLY A 375 -16.87 -9.84 17.89
C GLY A 375 -17.85 -10.88 17.43
N LYS A 376 -18.46 -10.62 16.25
CA LYS A 376 -19.64 -11.35 15.76
C LYS A 376 -19.31 -12.52 14.84
N CYS A 377 -18.13 -12.53 14.22
CA CYS A 377 -17.69 -13.52 13.22
C CYS A 377 -16.22 -13.86 13.38
N ASP A 378 -15.78 -14.90 12.68
CA ASP A 378 -14.39 -15.25 12.54
C ASP A 378 -13.63 -14.12 11.82
N GLY A 379 -12.35 -13.95 12.14
CA GLY A 379 -11.55 -12.89 11.54
C GLY A 379 -10.07 -13.11 11.70
N SER A 380 -9.31 -12.27 10.99
CA SER A 380 -7.85 -12.26 11.07
C SER A 380 -7.36 -10.92 11.58
N GLU A 381 -6.32 -10.96 12.41
CA GLU A 381 -5.68 -9.76 12.94
C GLU A 381 -4.18 -9.76 12.64
N SER A 382 -3.68 -8.60 12.24
CA SER A 382 -2.24 -8.35 12.08
C SER A 382 -1.72 -7.68 13.34
N VAL A 383 -1.09 -8.47 14.18
CA VAL A 383 -0.53 -8.04 15.47
C VAL A 383 0.80 -7.35 15.22
N LEU A 384 0.86 -6.04 15.50
CA LEU A 384 2.04 -5.21 15.27
C LEU A 384 2.75 -4.91 16.59
N LEU A 385 4.06 -5.20 16.64
CA LEU A 385 4.91 -4.87 17.78
C LEU A 385 5.80 -3.68 17.44
N PHE A 386 5.68 -2.61 18.22
CA PHE A 386 6.50 -1.42 18.10
C PHE A 386 7.41 -1.25 19.30
N LEU A 387 8.59 -0.69 19.05
CA LEU A 387 9.52 -0.22 20.09
C LEU A 387 9.68 1.29 20.04
N ARG A 388 9.88 1.87 21.21
CA ARG A 388 10.32 3.26 21.40
C ARG A 388 11.47 3.29 22.40
N GLN A 389 12.59 3.88 22.02
CA GLN A 389 13.67 4.24 22.93
C GLN A 389 13.24 5.43 23.78
N THR A 390 13.47 5.37 25.11
CA THR A 390 13.13 6.50 25.99
C THR A 390 14.20 7.58 25.96
N VAL A 391 15.48 7.17 25.87
CA VAL A 391 16.65 8.03 25.72
C VAL A 391 17.58 7.41 24.69
N CYS A 392 18.17 8.22 23.83
CA CYS A 392 19.13 7.80 22.83
C CYS A 392 20.08 8.98 22.52
N PRO A 393 21.37 8.76 22.22
CA PRO A 393 22.28 9.82 21.80
C PRO A 393 21.81 10.61 20.57
N VAL A 394 21.04 9.98 19.69
CA VAL A 394 20.35 10.60 18.56
C VAL A 394 18.85 10.64 18.86
N THR A 395 18.17 11.75 18.56
CA THR A 395 16.71 11.88 18.79
C THR A 395 15.95 10.65 18.30
N PRO A 396 15.34 9.85 19.19
CA PRO A 396 14.63 8.63 18.81
C PRO A 396 13.31 8.96 18.12
N VAL A 397 12.80 8.02 17.32
CA VAL A 397 11.47 8.12 16.74
C VAL A 397 10.39 7.82 17.79
N VAL A 398 9.16 8.29 17.56
CA VAL A 398 8.03 8.09 18.50
C VAL A 398 7.64 6.62 18.66
N LYS A 399 7.82 5.81 17.63
CA LYS A 399 7.72 4.34 17.65
C LYS A 399 8.32 3.78 16.35
N LYS A 400 8.81 2.55 16.39
CA LYS A 400 9.32 1.83 15.20
C LYS A 400 8.79 0.40 15.21
N LEU A 401 8.15 -0.02 14.11
CA LEU A 401 7.72 -1.42 13.95
C LEU A 401 8.96 -2.33 13.95
N ARG A 402 8.92 -3.38 14.75
CA ARG A 402 9.99 -4.37 14.84
C ARG A 402 9.56 -5.75 14.43
N ARG A 403 8.35 -6.16 14.80
CA ARG A 403 7.80 -7.46 14.44
C ARG A 403 6.33 -7.32 14.09
N PHE A 404 5.84 -8.25 13.33
CA PHE A 404 4.40 -8.42 13.11
C PHE A 404 4.07 -9.91 12.93
N LYS A 405 2.84 -10.27 13.24
CA LYS A 405 2.33 -11.63 13.04
C LYS A 405 0.86 -11.57 12.70
N ARG A 406 0.47 -12.25 11.62
CA ARG A 406 -0.93 -12.42 11.26
C ARG A 406 -1.47 -13.68 11.93
N ILE A 407 -2.62 -13.59 12.55
CA ILE A 407 -3.33 -14.68 13.18
C ILE A 407 -4.77 -14.75 12.71
N ASN A 408 -5.33 -15.95 12.67
CA ASN A 408 -6.75 -16.18 12.44
C ASN A 408 -7.36 -16.60 13.78
N LEU A 409 -8.53 -16.05 14.10
CA LEU A 409 -9.27 -16.32 15.32
C LEU A 409 -10.73 -16.57 14.97
N ASP A 410 -11.23 -17.74 15.34
CA ASP A 410 -12.66 -18.03 15.32
C ASP A 410 -13.38 -17.12 16.31
N LYS A 411 -14.68 -16.92 16.12
CA LYS A 411 -15.49 -16.14 17.06
C LYS A 411 -15.37 -16.71 18.47
N GLY A 412 -14.97 -15.86 19.42
CA GLY A 412 -14.76 -16.21 20.83
C GLY A 412 -13.40 -16.86 21.13
N GLU A 413 -12.61 -17.19 20.11
CA GLU A 413 -11.27 -17.79 20.29
C GLU A 413 -10.28 -16.80 20.86
N SER A 414 -9.33 -17.32 21.65
CA SER A 414 -8.17 -16.56 22.17
C SER A 414 -6.87 -17.27 21.78
N LYS A 415 -5.86 -16.48 21.41
CA LYS A 415 -4.51 -16.97 21.12
C LYS A 415 -3.47 -16.11 21.80
N ILE A 416 -2.40 -16.73 22.30
CA ILE A 416 -1.19 -16.03 22.74
C ILE A 416 -0.30 -15.86 21.50
N VAL A 417 0.12 -14.64 21.26
CA VAL A 417 1.09 -14.28 20.21
C VAL A 417 2.41 -13.96 20.88
N GLU A 418 3.45 -14.63 20.42
CA GLU A 418 4.81 -14.45 20.91
C GLU A 418 5.71 -13.87 19.83
N PHE A 419 6.56 -12.93 20.26
CA PHE A 419 7.63 -12.33 19.45
C PHE A 419 8.95 -12.47 20.21
N TYR A 420 10.02 -12.60 19.43
CA TYR A 420 11.37 -12.63 19.96
C TYR A 420 12.15 -11.48 19.32
N LEU A 421 12.71 -10.63 20.17
CA LEU A 421 13.57 -9.51 19.81
C LEU A 421 15.01 -9.87 20.14
N ASP A 422 15.91 -9.57 19.24
CA ASP A 422 17.34 -9.74 19.41
C ASP A 422 18.05 -8.39 19.46
N GLU A 423 19.37 -8.40 19.63
CA GLU A 423 20.19 -7.20 19.76
C GLU A 423 19.98 -6.21 18.59
N SER A 424 19.73 -6.70 17.37
CA SER A 424 19.50 -5.86 16.19
C SER A 424 18.21 -5.04 16.26
N ASP A 425 17.25 -5.43 17.10
CA ASP A 425 16.03 -4.67 17.33
C ASP A 425 16.24 -3.41 18.17
N PHE A 426 17.33 -3.35 18.92
CA PHE A 426 17.66 -2.29 19.88
C PHE A 426 18.73 -1.34 19.36
N THR A 427 18.99 -1.34 18.07
CA THR A 427 20.02 -0.52 17.44
C THR A 427 19.52 0.85 17.00
N PHE A 428 20.49 1.77 16.87
CA PHE A 428 20.32 3.08 16.25
C PHE A 428 21.55 3.41 15.39
N ILE A 429 21.40 4.35 14.45
CA ILE A 429 22.51 4.88 13.66
C ILE A 429 23.10 6.08 14.39
N ASP A 430 24.38 6.02 14.73
CA ASP A 430 25.09 7.07 15.44
C ASP A 430 25.57 8.20 14.52
N PHE A 431 26.29 9.18 15.08
CA PHE A 431 26.83 10.33 14.34
C PHE A 431 27.92 9.95 13.33
N ASP A 432 28.55 8.79 13.47
CA ASP A 432 29.53 8.25 12.54
C ASP A 432 28.90 7.35 11.47
N MET A 433 27.57 7.37 11.35
CA MET A 433 26.78 6.51 10.46
C MET A 433 26.97 5.02 10.68
N LYS A 434 27.28 4.64 11.92
CA LYS A 434 27.43 3.25 12.34
C LYS A 434 26.23 2.80 13.15
N GLU A 435 25.82 1.56 12.93
CA GLU A 435 24.80 0.92 13.74
C GLU A 435 25.39 0.50 15.10
N LYS A 436 24.73 0.90 16.18
CA LYS A 436 25.11 0.58 17.57
C LYS A 436 23.89 0.21 18.38
N VAL A 437 24.08 -0.68 19.36
CA VAL A 437 23.05 -0.98 20.34
C VAL A 437 22.87 0.20 21.30
N CYS A 438 21.63 0.53 21.60
CA CYS A 438 21.27 1.57 22.56
C CYS A 438 20.83 0.93 23.87
N HIS A 439 21.71 0.92 24.85
CA HIS A 439 21.40 0.44 26.22
C HIS A 439 20.59 1.51 26.95
N THR A 440 19.29 1.31 27.05
CA THR A 440 18.34 2.23 27.69
C THR A 440 17.02 1.52 27.99
N ASN A 441 16.10 2.23 28.61
CA ASN A 441 14.71 1.78 28.71
C ASN A 441 13.98 1.89 27.38
N TYR A 442 13.28 0.82 27.02
CA TYR A 442 12.40 0.76 25.86
C TYR A 442 10.95 0.62 26.29
N VAL A 443 10.07 1.28 25.57
CA VAL A 443 8.63 1.03 25.63
C VAL A 443 8.27 0.06 24.53
N VAL A 444 7.77 -1.11 24.90
CA VAL A 444 7.19 -2.12 24.01
C VAL A 444 5.70 -1.82 23.87
N MET A 445 5.20 -1.76 22.64
CA MET A 445 3.79 -1.43 22.35
C MET A 445 3.19 -2.48 21.42
N VAL A 446 2.06 -3.07 21.83
CA VAL A 446 1.29 -4.02 21.02
C VAL A 446 -0.22 -3.68 21.17
N GLY A 447 -0.88 -3.38 20.05
CA GLY A 447 -2.24 -2.84 20.11
C GLY A 447 -2.30 -1.55 20.92
N ASN A 448 -3.16 -1.50 21.94
CA ASN A 448 -3.29 -0.41 22.90
C ASN A 448 -2.44 -0.58 24.17
N LEU A 449 -1.76 -1.73 24.30
CA LEU A 449 -0.98 -2.08 25.49
C LEU A 449 0.45 -1.55 25.39
N LYS A 450 1.04 -1.25 26.57
CA LYS A 450 2.43 -0.79 26.70
C LYS A 450 3.08 -1.45 27.90
N SER A 451 4.34 -1.84 27.74
CA SER A 451 5.21 -2.33 28.82
C SER A 451 6.60 -1.72 28.65
N GLN A 452 7.43 -1.77 29.69
CA GLN A 452 8.79 -1.24 29.65
C GLN A 452 9.80 -2.37 29.90
N ILE A 453 10.97 -2.23 29.27
CA ILE A 453 12.11 -3.11 29.48
C ILE A 453 13.40 -2.30 29.37
N GLU A 454 14.36 -2.60 30.22
CA GLU A 454 15.72 -2.08 30.17
C GLU A 454 16.62 -3.04 29.38
N ILE A 455 17.40 -2.53 28.43
CA ILE A 455 18.33 -3.30 27.58
C ILE A 455 19.77 -2.97 27.97
#